data_186099a27946dad052941a4820dbc3ea
#
_entry.id   186099a27946dad052941a4820dbc3ea
#
_cell.length_a   1.000
_cell.length_b   1.000
_cell.length_c   1.000
_cell.angle_alpha   90.00
_cell.angle_beta   90.00
_cell.angle_gamma   90.00
#
_symmetry.space_group_name_H-M   'P 1'
#
loop_
_entity.id
_entity.type
_entity.pdbx_description
1 polymer ?
#
loop_
_entity_poly.entity_id
_entity_poly.type
_entity_poly.pdbx_seq_one_letter_code
_entity_poly.pdbx_strand_id
1 'polypeptide(L)'
;MDARISPLAAFAALALLLPFAREATAQACSFTAAGDRFAQLLVDAGLPGGAILVGDRQGLLHERYFGTYGPNTVVPIASGSKLVSGARILQLIDQGVIDPAAPVSTVLPQFTGEKGTMNVLQMFSHTSGYGDDSGDPLLFDRTISLEQAVDEIACCRPLTAGYTVGGQFSYGGVSMHIGGRLAEVASGEDWQAGWQAHLGAPLGITTIDWQAFGATTNYSIAGGARSNLRDAGRLMHLLVNDGRSNNRRLLSPATVARLTVDAAAGLPVASAPPGVTPPVMYGVGSWLDGLGGNLRRPQFVHSLGAFGFFPWVDFGRRLFGVFMVRGSGGINAQTIPAYRDMLTAIETELAGGSCDWIERFDEIFVDDVETL
;
A
#
# COMPACT_ATOMS: atom_id res chain seq x y z
N MET A 1 -37.16 -57.99 69.47
CA MET A 1 -37.27 -56.52 69.48
C MET A 1 -36.04 -55.96 68.90
N ASP A 2 -35.96 -55.83 67.60
CA ASP A 2 -34.75 -55.48 66.85
C ASP A 2 -34.80 -53.97 66.43
N ALA A 3 -33.87 -53.25 66.96
CA ALA A 3 -33.66 -51.86 66.61
C ALA A 3 -32.67 -51.81 65.40
N ARG A 4 -33.22 -51.38 64.24
CA ARG A 4 -32.41 -51.14 63.03
C ARG A 4 -31.81 -49.74 63.10
N ILE A 5 -30.49 -49.66 63.03
CA ILE A 5 -29.72 -48.42 62.89
C ILE A 5 -29.49 -48.17 61.40
N SER A 6 -29.96 -47.00 60.90
CA SER A 6 -29.71 -46.51 59.55
C SER A 6 -28.37 -45.77 59.50
N PRO A 7 -27.53 -45.92 58.46
CA PRO A 7 -26.33 -45.12 58.33
C PRO A 7 -26.65 -43.79 57.61
N LEU A 8 -26.23 -42.69 58.21
CA LEU A 8 -26.19 -41.36 57.57
C LEU A 8 -25.05 -41.34 56.53
N ALA A 9 -25.43 -41.08 55.28
CA ALA A 9 -24.46 -40.82 54.23
C ALA A 9 -24.01 -39.35 54.33
N ALA A 10 -22.72 -39.16 54.58
CA ALA A 10 -22.09 -37.84 54.51
C ALA A 10 -21.78 -37.49 53.06
N PHE A 11 -22.45 -36.52 52.48
CA PHE A 11 -22.08 -35.92 51.19
C PHE A 11 -20.97 -34.93 51.42
N ALA A 12 -19.73 -35.26 50.95
CA ALA A 12 -18.64 -34.33 50.87
C ALA A 12 -18.81 -33.50 49.57
N ALA A 13 -19.14 -32.21 49.73
CA ALA A 13 -19.17 -31.28 48.63
C ALA A 13 -17.73 -30.93 48.21
N LEU A 14 -17.29 -31.47 47.07
CA LEU A 14 -16.03 -31.12 46.44
C LEU A 14 -16.23 -29.78 45.69
N ALA A 15 -15.81 -28.67 46.30
CA ALA A 15 -15.75 -27.38 45.66
C ALA A 15 -14.65 -27.39 44.60
N LEU A 16 -15.02 -27.51 43.32
CA LEU A 16 -14.13 -27.25 42.17
C LEU A 16 -13.77 -25.77 42.17
N LEU A 17 -12.58 -25.43 42.60
CA LEU A 17 -11.94 -24.18 42.34
C LEU A 17 -11.59 -24.11 40.84
N LEU A 18 -12.51 -23.60 40.00
CA LEU A 18 -12.17 -23.21 38.65
C LEU A 18 -11.21 -21.99 38.74
N PRO A 19 -10.04 -22.05 38.10
CA PRO A 19 -9.22 -20.86 38.01
C PRO A 19 -10.01 -19.81 37.24
N PHE A 20 -10.32 -18.70 37.88
CA PHE A 20 -10.77 -17.50 37.16
C PHE A 20 -9.66 -17.14 36.18
N ALA A 21 -9.87 -17.44 34.90
CA ALA A 21 -9.08 -16.85 33.85
C ALA A 21 -9.25 -15.33 34.03
N ARG A 22 -8.18 -14.67 34.44
CA ARG A 22 -8.11 -13.23 34.46
C ARG A 22 -8.25 -12.81 33.00
N GLU A 23 -9.41 -12.28 32.62
CA GLU A 23 -9.54 -11.56 31.35
C GLU A 23 -8.45 -10.48 31.38
N ALA A 24 -7.43 -10.64 30.54
CA ALA A 24 -6.49 -9.57 30.33
C ALA A 24 -7.31 -8.41 29.77
N THR A 25 -7.50 -7.37 30.56
CA THR A 25 -8.08 -6.12 30.08
C THR A 25 -7.14 -5.63 28.97
N ALA A 26 -7.59 -5.63 27.73
CA ALA A 26 -6.87 -5.06 26.65
C ALA A 26 -6.56 -3.59 27.03
N GLN A 27 -5.34 -3.16 26.79
CA GLN A 27 -4.87 -1.82 27.09
C GLN A 27 -4.58 -1.12 25.77
N ALA A 28 -4.99 0.13 25.64
CA ALA A 28 -4.63 0.93 24.47
C ALA A 28 -3.11 0.95 24.29
N CYS A 29 -2.61 0.51 23.15
CA CYS A 29 -1.20 0.58 22.83
C CYS A 29 -0.79 2.03 22.59
N SER A 30 0.24 2.46 23.27
CA SER A 30 0.69 3.85 23.19
C SER A 30 1.58 4.12 21.99
N PHE A 31 2.26 3.08 21.50
CA PHE A 31 3.31 3.17 20.47
C PHE A 31 4.32 4.30 20.75
N THR A 32 4.61 4.52 22.04
CA THR A 32 5.44 5.63 22.50
C THR A 32 6.82 5.58 21.87
N ALA A 33 7.48 4.42 21.85
CA ALA A 33 8.81 4.30 21.27
C ALA A 33 8.85 4.61 19.77
N ALA A 34 7.83 4.17 19.02
CA ALA A 34 7.69 4.50 17.60
C ALA A 34 7.41 6.01 17.42
N GLY A 35 6.54 6.60 18.26
CA GLY A 35 6.23 8.02 18.23
C GLY A 35 7.43 8.92 18.57
N ASP A 36 8.23 8.54 19.56
CA ASP A 36 9.45 9.26 19.95
C ASP A 36 10.51 9.20 18.85
N ARG A 37 10.67 8.01 18.22
CA ARG A 37 11.59 7.86 17.10
C ARG A 37 11.15 8.68 15.89
N PHE A 38 9.84 8.78 15.63
CA PHE A 38 9.31 9.64 14.57
C PHE A 38 9.50 11.13 14.90
N ALA A 39 9.24 11.55 16.14
CA ALA A 39 9.50 12.91 16.56
C ALA A 39 10.98 13.30 16.37
N GLN A 40 11.90 12.39 16.73
CA GLN A 40 13.33 12.60 16.49
C GLN A 40 13.67 12.72 15.00
N LEU A 41 13.07 11.87 14.13
CA LEU A 41 13.22 12.02 12.68
C LEU A 41 12.81 13.40 12.18
N LEU A 42 11.67 13.94 12.67
CA LEU A 42 11.22 15.27 12.26
C LEU A 42 12.22 16.36 12.62
N VAL A 43 12.83 16.27 13.81
CA VAL A 43 13.86 17.20 14.26
C VAL A 43 15.13 17.06 13.40
N ASP A 44 15.64 15.84 13.25
CA ASP A 44 16.90 15.56 12.52
C ASP A 44 16.79 15.97 11.04
N ALA A 45 15.61 15.81 10.45
CA ALA A 45 15.34 16.14 9.06
C ALA A 45 14.86 17.59 8.84
N GLY A 46 14.67 18.38 9.91
CA GLY A 46 14.14 19.73 9.82
C GLY A 46 12.73 19.81 9.23
N LEU A 47 11.89 18.80 9.49
CA LEU A 47 10.55 18.72 8.95
C LEU A 47 9.54 19.45 9.86
N PRO A 48 8.57 20.20 9.27
CA PRO A 48 7.61 20.98 10.06
C PRO A 48 6.56 20.11 10.75
N GLY A 49 6.42 18.85 10.37
CA GLY A 49 5.46 17.92 10.93
C GLY A 49 5.40 16.61 10.17
N GLY A 50 4.55 15.73 10.67
CA GLY A 50 4.28 14.42 10.09
C GLY A 50 3.16 13.71 10.83
N ALA A 51 2.86 12.49 10.44
CA ALA A 51 1.84 11.69 11.09
C ALA A 51 2.11 10.20 11.00
N ILE A 52 1.61 9.44 11.97
CA ILE A 52 1.69 7.98 12.06
C ILE A 52 0.29 7.42 12.15
N LEU A 53 0.04 6.34 11.41
CA LEU A 53 -1.14 5.50 11.54
C LEU A 53 -0.68 4.04 11.58
N VAL A 54 -1.25 3.26 12.51
CA VAL A 54 -1.06 1.81 12.61
C VAL A 54 -2.43 1.17 12.85
N GLY A 55 -2.72 0.10 12.16
CA GLY A 55 -3.94 -0.66 12.32
C GLY A 55 -3.75 -2.14 12.04
N ASP A 56 -4.79 -2.90 12.33
CA ASP A 56 -4.91 -4.31 12.00
C ASP A 56 -6.18 -4.59 11.18
N ARG A 57 -6.55 -5.87 11.02
CA ARG A 57 -7.75 -6.25 10.25
C ARG A 57 -9.06 -5.70 10.83
N GLN A 58 -9.12 -5.42 12.11
CA GLN A 58 -10.33 -4.94 12.79
C GLN A 58 -10.45 -3.42 12.78
N GLY A 59 -9.32 -2.70 12.65
CA GLY A 59 -9.40 -1.24 12.62
C GLY A 59 -8.11 -0.54 12.98
N LEU A 60 -8.28 0.66 13.50
CA LEU A 60 -7.20 1.57 13.83
C LEU A 60 -6.72 1.33 15.26
N LEU A 61 -5.45 1.00 15.42
CA LEU A 61 -4.79 0.83 16.73
C LEU A 61 -4.14 2.12 17.22
N HIS A 62 -3.63 2.94 16.30
CA HIS A 62 -2.92 4.17 16.66
C HIS A 62 -2.97 5.21 15.55
N GLU A 63 -3.18 6.45 15.93
CA GLU A 63 -3.07 7.61 15.06
C GLU A 63 -2.47 8.77 15.84
N ARG A 64 -1.46 9.42 15.27
CA ARG A 64 -0.83 10.57 15.91
C ARG A 64 -0.30 11.56 14.88
N TYR A 65 -0.56 12.83 15.12
CA TYR A 65 -0.09 13.96 14.32
C TYR A 65 0.98 14.74 15.10
N PHE A 66 1.97 15.25 14.38
CA PHE A 66 3.11 15.97 14.93
C PHE A 66 3.30 17.31 14.22
N GLY A 67 3.75 18.32 14.96
CA GLY A 67 4.06 19.64 14.42
C GLY A 67 2.85 20.29 13.76
N THR A 68 2.99 20.69 12.50
CA THR A 68 1.93 21.38 11.74
C THR A 68 0.91 20.46 11.07
N TYR A 69 1.04 19.13 11.23
CA TYR A 69 0.11 18.19 10.61
C TYR A 69 -1.14 17.96 11.45
N GLY A 70 -2.24 17.69 10.76
CA GLY A 70 -3.53 17.34 11.34
C GLY A 70 -4.32 16.43 10.37
N PRO A 71 -5.55 16.03 10.76
CA PRO A 71 -6.37 15.07 10.00
C PRO A 71 -6.61 15.46 8.53
N ASN A 72 -6.69 16.76 8.25
CA ASN A 72 -6.94 17.30 6.92
C ASN A 72 -5.65 17.59 6.11
N THR A 73 -4.48 17.28 6.65
CA THR A 73 -3.22 17.51 5.95
C THR A 73 -3.10 16.54 4.77
N VAL A 74 -3.03 17.07 3.56
CA VAL A 74 -2.84 16.32 2.32
C VAL A 74 -1.43 16.59 1.80
N VAL A 75 -0.69 15.54 1.47
CA VAL A 75 0.68 15.65 0.94
C VAL A 75 0.85 14.86 -0.35
N PRO A 76 1.74 15.28 -1.27
CA PRO A 76 2.23 14.44 -2.35
C PRO A 76 2.83 13.15 -1.81
N ILE A 77 2.42 12.00 -2.35
CA ILE A 77 2.90 10.70 -1.88
C ILE A 77 4.00 10.10 -2.77
N ALA A 78 4.36 10.78 -3.85
CA ALA A 78 5.39 10.35 -4.79
C ALA A 78 5.22 8.87 -5.17
N SER A 79 6.26 8.03 -5.03
CA SER A 79 6.17 6.59 -5.36
C SER A 79 5.18 5.80 -4.52
N GLY A 80 4.63 6.35 -3.44
CA GLY A 80 3.44 5.80 -2.78
C GLY A 80 2.27 5.60 -3.74
N SER A 81 2.21 6.42 -4.81
CA SER A 81 1.26 6.29 -5.92
C SER A 81 1.29 4.93 -6.58
N LYS A 82 2.44 4.25 -6.62
CA LYS A 82 2.58 2.95 -7.31
C LYS A 82 1.71 1.86 -6.69
N LEU A 83 1.69 1.77 -5.36
CA LEU A 83 0.82 0.82 -4.65
C LEU A 83 -0.66 1.19 -4.81
N VAL A 84 -0.98 2.49 -4.76
CA VAL A 84 -2.35 3.01 -4.95
C VAL A 84 -2.85 2.72 -6.37
N SER A 85 -2.00 2.94 -7.37
CA SER A 85 -2.29 2.62 -8.78
C SER A 85 -2.36 1.12 -9.01
N GLY A 86 -1.45 0.35 -8.40
CA GLY A 86 -1.43 -1.10 -8.46
C GLY A 86 -2.75 -1.72 -7.97
N ALA A 87 -3.35 -1.17 -6.92
CA ALA A 87 -4.65 -1.62 -6.42
C ALA A 87 -5.76 -1.49 -7.48
N ARG A 88 -5.78 -0.40 -8.28
CA ARG A 88 -6.76 -0.23 -9.38
C ARG A 88 -6.51 -1.21 -10.52
N ILE A 89 -5.27 -1.42 -10.91
CA ILE A 89 -4.91 -2.41 -11.94
C ILE A 89 -5.33 -3.82 -11.50
N LEU A 90 -5.03 -4.17 -10.27
CA LEU A 90 -5.45 -5.47 -9.71
C LEU A 90 -6.96 -5.61 -9.68
N GLN A 91 -7.70 -4.54 -9.39
CA GLN A 91 -9.16 -4.55 -9.43
C GLN A 91 -9.69 -4.80 -10.87
N LEU A 92 -9.12 -4.14 -11.87
CA LEU A 92 -9.49 -4.36 -13.27
C LEU A 92 -9.19 -5.77 -13.75
N ILE A 93 -8.08 -6.36 -13.27
CA ILE A 93 -7.76 -7.77 -13.49
C ILE A 93 -8.79 -8.69 -12.83
N ASP A 94 -9.15 -8.41 -11.59
CA ASP A 94 -10.13 -9.20 -10.82
C ASP A 94 -11.53 -9.18 -11.46
N GLN A 95 -11.89 -8.07 -12.07
CA GLN A 95 -13.15 -7.88 -12.80
C GLN A 95 -13.12 -8.49 -14.22
N GLY A 96 -11.98 -9.02 -14.68
CA GLY A 96 -11.81 -9.54 -16.03
C GLY A 96 -11.79 -8.47 -17.12
N VAL A 97 -11.64 -7.19 -16.76
CA VAL A 97 -11.53 -6.06 -17.70
C VAL A 97 -10.15 -6.04 -18.35
N ILE A 98 -9.12 -6.41 -17.61
CA ILE A 98 -7.75 -6.56 -18.10
C ILE A 98 -7.31 -8.01 -17.94
N ASP A 99 -6.91 -8.65 -19.04
CA ASP A 99 -6.18 -9.92 -18.98
C ASP A 99 -4.72 -9.63 -18.60
N PRO A 100 -4.24 -10.11 -17.43
CA PRO A 100 -2.88 -9.82 -16.96
C PRO A 100 -1.78 -10.40 -17.86
N ALA A 101 -2.09 -11.39 -18.72
CA ALA A 101 -1.14 -12.02 -19.64
C ALA A 101 -1.18 -11.42 -21.04
N ALA A 102 -2.21 -10.65 -21.38
CA ALA A 102 -2.36 -10.11 -22.73
C ALA A 102 -1.27 -9.07 -23.05
N PRO A 103 -0.69 -9.12 -24.26
CA PRO A 103 0.19 -8.07 -24.74
C PRO A 103 -0.49 -6.71 -24.75
N VAL A 104 0.25 -5.64 -24.45
CA VAL A 104 -0.30 -4.27 -24.48
C VAL A 104 -0.89 -3.90 -25.84
N SER A 105 -0.31 -4.42 -26.93
CA SER A 105 -0.79 -4.19 -28.29
C SER A 105 -2.21 -4.67 -28.57
N THR A 106 -2.78 -5.52 -27.73
CA THR A 106 -4.20 -5.94 -27.85
C THR A 106 -5.18 -4.83 -27.48
N VAL A 107 -4.77 -3.90 -26.62
CA VAL A 107 -5.58 -2.76 -26.16
C VAL A 107 -5.07 -1.45 -26.73
N LEU A 108 -3.74 -1.30 -26.85
CA LEU A 108 -3.05 -0.12 -27.37
C LEU A 108 -2.26 -0.52 -28.64
N PRO A 109 -2.90 -0.63 -29.81
CA PRO A 109 -2.29 -1.18 -31.03
C PRO A 109 -1.14 -0.33 -31.58
N GLN A 110 -0.99 0.92 -31.15
CA GLN A 110 0.14 1.79 -31.48
C GLN A 110 1.47 1.27 -30.90
N PHE A 111 1.44 0.39 -29.88
CA PHE A 111 2.63 -0.30 -29.40
C PHE A 111 2.95 -1.49 -30.30
N THR A 112 3.99 -1.37 -31.12
CA THR A 112 4.42 -2.38 -32.10
C THR A 112 5.78 -2.99 -31.76
N GLY A 113 6.14 -4.09 -32.40
CA GLY A 113 7.41 -4.77 -32.16
C GLY A 113 7.53 -5.31 -30.74
N GLU A 114 8.74 -5.37 -30.20
CA GLU A 114 8.99 -5.93 -28.87
C GLU A 114 8.23 -5.19 -27.77
N LYS A 115 8.20 -3.85 -27.81
CA LYS A 115 7.47 -3.07 -26.79
C LYS A 115 5.96 -3.34 -26.78
N GLY A 116 5.39 -3.84 -27.88
CA GLY A 116 4.00 -4.28 -27.95
C GLY A 116 3.72 -5.59 -27.22
N THR A 117 4.74 -6.36 -26.87
CA THR A 117 4.61 -7.68 -26.20
C THR A 117 4.51 -7.58 -24.69
N MET A 118 4.87 -6.44 -24.07
CA MET A 118 4.77 -6.29 -22.62
C MET A 118 3.32 -6.40 -22.15
N ASN A 119 3.11 -6.97 -20.97
CA ASN A 119 1.81 -7.03 -20.31
C ASN A 119 1.72 -6.11 -19.10
N VAL A 120 0.53 -5.93 -18.55
CA VAL A 120 0.29 -5.00 -17.45
C VAL A 120 1.05 -5.34 -16.18
N LEU A 121 1.28 -6.63 -15.90
CA LEU A 121 2.07 -7.05 -14.73
C LEU A 121 3.54 -6.62 -14.89
N GLN A 122 4.12 -6.78 -16.08
CA GLN A 122 5.47 -6.32 -16.37
C GLN A 122 5.60 -4.79 -16.28
N MET A 123 4.56 -4.04 -16.66
CA MET A 123 4.53 -2.59 -16.50
C MET A 123 4.57 -2.17 -15.03
N PHE A 124 3.81 -2.86 -14.17
CA PHE A 124 3.70 -2.53 -12.75
C PHE A 124 4.75 -3.23 -11.86
N SER A 125 5.56 -4.14 -12.42
CA SER A 125 6.70 -4.76 -11.73
C SER A 125 8.06 -4.26 -12.20
N HIS A 126 8.10 -3.24 -13.05
CA HIS A 126 9.34 -2.68 -13.59
C HIS A 126 10.20 -3.67 -14.39
N THR A 127 9.53 -4.58 -15.11
CA THR A 127 10.18 -5.59 -15.97
C THR A 127 9.76 -5.43 -17.44
N SER A 128 9.30 -4.26 -17.83
CA SER A 128 8.73 -3.95 -19.14
C SER A 128 9.76 -3.69 -20.25
N GLY A 129 11.05 -3.53 -19.90
CA GLY A 129 12.08 -3.06 -20.84
C GLY A 129 12.25 -1.53 -20.90
N TYR A 130 11.38 -0.76 -20.23
CA TYR A 130 11.61 0.64 -19.88
C TYR A 130 12.23 0.71 -18.48
N GLY A 131 12.95 1.79 -18.18
CA GLY A 131 13.44 1.99 -16.83
C GLY A 131 14.42 3.15 -16.70
N ASP A 132 14.76 3.51 -15.46
CA ASP A 132 15.54 4.68 -15.07
C ASP A 132 14.94 6.00 -15.58
N ASP A 133 13.62 6.03 -15.67
CA ASP A 133 12.84 7.09 -16.31
C ASP A 133 11.83 7.76 -15.36
N SER A 134 11.99 7.58 -14.05
CA SER A 134 11.07 8.16 -13.03
C SER A 134 11.02 9.70 -13.05
N GLY A 135 12.05 10.35 -13.58
CA GLY A 135 12.16 11.80 -13.74
C GLY A 135 11.85 12.28 -15.15
N ASP A 136 11.33 11.45 -16.04
CA ASP A 136 11.02 11.83 -17.41
C ASP A 136 10.01 12.99 -17.44
N PRO A 137 10.32 14.12 -18.10
CA PRO A 137 9.46 15.29 -18.12
C PRO A 137 8.06 15.02 -18.67
N LEU A 138 7.93 14.06 -19.60
CA LEU A 138 6.65 13.68 -20.19
C LEU A 138 5.64 13.18 -19.16
N LEU A 139 6.12 12.50 -18.10
CA LEU A 139 5.26 11.99 -17.02
C LEU A 139 4.63 13.11 -16.16
N PHE A 140 5.14 14.33 -16.26
CA PHE A 140 4.75 15.49 -15.46
C PHE A 140 4.28 16.68 -16.30
N ASP A 141 4.20 16.52 -17.62
CA ASP A 141 3.69 17.56 -18.51
C ASP A 141 2.18 17.70 -18.32
N ARG A 142 1.77 18.78 -17.66
CA ARG A 142 0.36 19.06 -17.37
C ARG A 142 -0.41 19.70 -18.52
N THR A 143 0.25 19.97 -19.63
CA THR A 143 -0.36 20.62 -20.80
C THR A 143 -0.95 19.62 -21.78
N ILE A 144 -0.67 18.35 -21.61
CA ILE A 144 -1.16 17.24 -22.44
C ILE A 144 -2.02 16.27 -21.62
N SER A 145 -2.71 15.36 -22.29
CA SER A 145 -3.46 14.27 -21.64
C SER A 145 -2.59 13.03 -21.46
N LEU A 146 -3.04 12.07 -20.62
CA LEU A 146 -2.41 10.76 -20.49
C LEU A 146 -2.36 10.02 -21.84
N GLU A 147 -3.40 10.13 -22.65
CA GLU A 147 -3.43 9.60 -24.00
C GLU A 147 -2.29 10.16 -24.86
N GLN A 148 -2.18 11.50 -24.95
CA GLN A 148 -1.14 12.17 -25.73
C GLN A 148 0.28 11.78 -25.26
N ALA A 149 0.49 11.71 -23.95
CA ALA A 149 1.76 11.27 -23.39
C ALA A 149 2.10 9.83 -23.80
N VAL A 150 1.13 8.93 -23.73
CA VAL A 150 1.33 7.51 -24.07
C VAL A 150 1.47 7.31 -25.58
N ASP A 151 0.79 8.09 -26.41
CA ASP A 151 1.00 8.07 -27.85
C ASP A 151 2.41 8.53 -28.22
N GLU A 152 2.96 9.56 -27.55
CA GLU A 152 4.35 9.96 -27.71
C GLU A 152 5.33 8.86 -27.26
N ILE A 153 5.05 8.16 -26.18
CA ILE A 153 5.85 7.01 -25.77
C ILE A 153 5.79 5.91 -26.84
N ALA A 154 4.61 5.64 -27.38
CA ALA A 154 4.41 4.60 -28.36
C ALA A 154 5.15 4.86 -29.68
N CYS A 155 5.08 6.08 -30.20
CA CYS A 155 5.75 6.44 -31.47
C CYS A 155 7.26 6.61 -31.30
N CYS A 156 7.67 7.29 -30.23
CA CYS A 156 8.92 8.02 -30.26
C CYS A 156 9.90 7.58 -29.15
N ARG A 157 9.49 6.69 -28.23
CA ARG A 157 10.32 6.12 -27.18
C ARG A 157 10.62 4.65 -27.45
N PRO A 158 11.84 4.27 -27.79
CA PRO A 158 12.25 2.88 -27.83
C PRO A 158 12.32 2.31 -26.41
N LEU A 159 12.37 0.98 -26.28
CA LEU A 159 12.84 0.36 -25.04
C LEU A 159 14.22 0.90 -24.68
N THR A 160 14.58 0.90 -23.41
CA THR A 160 15.91 1.34 -22.96
C THR A 160 16.97 0.48 -23.63
N ALA A 161 18.05 1.12 -24.12
CA ALA A 161 19.08 0.42 -24.89
C ALA A 161 19.66 -0.77 -24.11
N GLY A 162 19.65 -1.95 -24.72
CA GLY A 162 20.10 -3.20 -24.10
C GLY A 162 19.09 -3.87 -23.19
N TYR A 163 17.86 -3.34 -23.07
CA TYR A 163 16.80 -3.93 -22.28
C TYR A 163 15.79 -4.68 -23.18
N THR A 164 15.22 -5.74 -22.62
CA THR A 164 14.17 -6.53 -23.27
C THR A 164 12.96 -6.66 -22.35
N VAL A 165 11.79 -6.92 -22.92
CA VAL A 165 10.57 -7.18 -22.15
C VAL A 165 10.78 -8.46 -21.32
N GLY A 166 10.66 -8.34 -19.98
CA GLY A 166 10.86 -9.44 -19.05
C GLY A 166 12.33 -9.80 -18.77
N GLY A 167 13.30 -9.07 -19.34
CA GLY A 167 14.71 -9.45 -19.24
C GLY A 167 15.44 -8.96 -18.01
N GLN A 168 14.99 -7.89 -17.39
CA GLN A 168 15.61 -7.27 -16.21
C GLN A 168 14.60 -6.46 -15.41
N PHE A 169 14.94 -6.21 -14.16
CA PHE A 169 14.26 -5.19 -13.34
C PHE A 169 14.91 -3.82 -13.55
N SER A 170 14.11 -2.81 -13.87
CA SER A 170 14.57 -1.43 -13.95
C SER A 170 13.48 -0.47 -13.49
N TYR A 171 13.71 0.16 -12.34
CA TYR A 171 12.72 1.02 -11.70
C TYR A 171 12.45 2.29 -12.53
N GLY A 172 11.19 2.60 -12.78
CA GLY A 172 10.82 3.75 -13.61
C GLY A 172 9.36 4.15 -13.47
N GLY A 173 8.93 5.06 -14.35
CA GLY A 173 7.57 5.60 -14.39
C GLY A 173 6.85 5.39 -15.72
N VAL A 174 7.57 5.34 -16.83
CA VAL A 174 7.02 5.27 -18.20
C VAL A 174 6.12 4.06 -18.39
N SER A 175 6.56 2.87 -17.98
CA SER A 175 5.75 1.67 -18.13
C SER A 175 4.42 1.72 -17.37
N MET A 176 4.43 2.28 -16.17
CA MET A 176 3.18 2.46 -15.39
C MET A 176 2.25 3.50 -16.03
N HIS A 177 2.82 4.52 -16.71
CA HIS A 177 2.05 5.49 -17.48
C HIS A 177 1.28 4.81 -18.62
N ILE A 178 1.95 3.93 -19.38
CA ILE A 178 1.33 3.06 -20.39
C ILE A 178 0.22 2.21 -19.75
N GLY A 179 0.48 1.60 -18.59
CA GLY A 179 -0.51 0.80 -17.87
C GLY A 179 -1.73 1.59 -17.39
N GLY A 180 -1.56 2.88 -17.04
CA GLY A 180 -2.67 3.78 -16.74
C GLY A 180 -3.56 4.02 -17.97
N ARG A 181 -2.97 4.30 -19.14
CA ARG A 181 -3.73 4.45 -20.39
C ARG A 181 -4.39 3.15 -20.84
N LEU A 182 -3.71 2.03 -20.66
CA LEU A 182 -4.30 0.70 -20.90
C LEU A 182 -5.56 0.51 -20.06
N ALA A 183 -5.52 0.92 -18.78
CA ALA A 183 -6.67 0.84 -17.89
C ALA A 183 -7.82 1.74 -18.37
N GLU A 184 -7.54 2.99 -18.82
CA GLU A 184 -8.56 3.88 -19.37
C GLU A 184 -9.25 3.28 -20.60
N VAL A 185 -8.47 2.76 -21.55
CA VAL A 185 -9.02 2.19 -22.81
C VAL A 185 -9.80 0.91 -22.52
N ALA A 186 -9.27 0.04 -21.67
CA ALA A 186 -9.93 -1.23 -21.36
C ALA A 186 -11.23 -1.05 -20.57
N SER A 187 -11.29 -0.06 -19.65
CA SER A 187 -12.48 0.20 -18.85
C SER A 187 -13.46 1.19 -19.49
N GLY A 188 -12.99 2.02 -20.43
CA GLY A 188 -13.76 3.13 -20.98
C GLY A 188 -13.91 4.31 -20.02
N GLU A 189 -13.13 4.38 -18.94
CA GLU A 189 -13.18 5.39 -17.90
C GLU A 189 -11.88 6.18 -17.81
N ASP A 190 -11.97 7.49 -17.52
CA ASP A 190 -10.81 8.29 -17.11
C ASP A 190 -10.15 7.68 -15.86
N TRP A 191 -8.82 7.74 -15.79
CA TRP A 191 -8.05 7.12 -14.70
C TRP A 191 -8.52 7.56 -13.32
N GLN A 192 -8.59 8.88 -13.10
CA GLN A 192 -8.99 9.45 -11.80
C GLN A 192 -10.44 9.13 -11.48
N ALA A 193 -11.34 9.29 -12.46
CA ALA A 193 -12.76 9.02 -12.27
C ALA A 193 -13.02 7.55 -11.97
N GLY A 194 -12.39 6.64 -12.71
CA GLY A 194 -12.51 5.20 -12.48
C GLY A 194 -11.93 4.76 -11.13
N TRP A 195 -10.76 5.31 -10.74
CA TRP A 195 -10.20 5.04 -9.42
C TRP A 195 -11.16 5.49 -8.31
N GLN A 196 -11.68 6.72 -8.42
CA GLN A 196 -12.59 7.28 -7.41
C GLN A 196 -13.91 6.50 -7.33
N ALA A 197 -14.48 6.12 -8.47
CA ALA A 197 -15.77 5.41 -8.50
C ALA A 197 -15.67 4.00 -7.90
N HIS A 198 -14.57 3.29 -8.16
CA HIS A 198 -14.47 1.85 -7.87
C HIS A 198 -13.64 1.50 -6.62
N LEU A 199 -12.78 2.41 -6.15
CA LEU A 199 -12.01 2.27 -4.92
C LEU A 199 -12.27 3.42 -3.95
N GLY A 200 -12.16 4.65 -4.40
CA GLY A 200 -12.26 5.83 -3.54
C GLY A 200 -13.60 5.93 -2.82
N ALA A 201 -14.70 6.04 -3.56
CA ALA A 201 -16.03 6.20 -2.99
C ALA A 201 -16.46 5.00 -2.14
N PRO A 202 -16.26 3.72 -2.56
CA PRO A 202 -16.58 2.57 -1.71
C PRO A 202 -15.80 2.50 -0.40
N LEU A 203 -14.62 3.13 -0.32
CA LEU A 203 -13.77 3.18 0.87
C LEU A 203 -13.93 4.51 1.65
N GLY A 204 -14.79 5.42 1.20
CA GLY A 204 -14.90 6.76 1.78
C GLY A 204 -13.61 7.58 1.65
N ILE A 205 -12.80 7.32 0.64
CA ILE A 205 -11.56 8.05 0.34
C ILE A 205 -11.90 9.27 -0.51
N THR A 206 -11.48 10.44 -0.07
CA THR A 206 -11.79 11.72 -0.72
C THR A 206 -10.57 12.55 -1.12
N THR A 207 -9.38 12.22 -0.62
CA THR A 207 -8.17 13.01 -0.82
C THR A 207 -7.15 12.35 -1.74
N ILE A 208 -7.37 11.10 -2.15
CA ILE A 208 -6.47 10.44 -3.10
C ILE A 208 -6.86 10.87 -4.52
N ASP A 209 -6.00 11.66 -5.12
CA ASP A 209 -6.07 12.05 -6.54
C ASP A 209 -4.66 12.20 -7.11
N TRP A 210 -4.54 12.27 -8.45
CA TRP A 210 -3.26 12.42 -9.17
C TRP A 210 -2.92 13.86 -9.51
N GLN A 211 -3.20 14.78 -8.60
CA GLN A 211 -2.97 16.22 -8.78
C GLN A 211 -1.93 16.80 -7.82
N ALA A 212 -0.98 15.97 -7.38
CA ALA A 212 0.06 16.39 -6.44
C ALA A 212 0.90 17.57 -6.94
N PHE A 213 1.03 17.72 -8.27
CA PHE A 213 1.79 18.78 -8.92
C PHE A 213 0.91 19.84 -9.59
N GLY A 214 -0.40 19.80 -9.36
CA GLY A 214 -1.41 20.68 -9.91
C GLY A 214 -2.38 19.99 -10.86
N ALA A 215 -3.42 20.69 -11.27
CA ALA A 215 -4.48 20.16 -12.13
C ALA A 215 -3.91 19.64 -13.46
N THR A 216 -4.33 18.44 -13.85
CA THR A 216 -3.88 17.76 -15.07
C THR A 216 -4.83 16.63 -15.45
N THR A 217 -4.80 16.23 -16.72
CA THR A 217 -5.34 14.97 -17.25
C THR A 217 -4.21 14.02 -17.72
N ASN A 218 -2.96 14.45 -17.61
CA ASN A 218 -1.80 13.58 -17.73
C ASN A 218 -1.40 13.08 -16.33
N TYR A 219 -2.13 12.11 -15.86
CA TYR A 219 -1.91 11.57 -14.52
C TYR A 219 -0.56 10.85 -14.43
N SER A 220 0.36 11.36 -13.62
CA SER A 220 1.61 10.65 -13.35
C SER A 220 1.32 9.41 -12.49
N ILE A 221 1.00 8.29 -13.14
CA ILE A 221 0.50 7.05 -12.52
C ILE A 221 1.41 6.55 -11.41
N ALA A 222 2.73 6.65 -11.64
CA ALA A 222 3.76 6.14 -10.74
C ALA A 222 4.12 7.08 -9.59
N GLY A 223 3.71 8.38 -9.65
CA GLY A 223 4.27 9.37 -8.71
C GLY A 223 3.42 10.60 -8.45
N GLY A 224 2.29 10.78 -9.14
CA GLY A 224 1.50 12.01 -9.13
C GLY A 224 0.38 12.06 -8.11
N ALA A 225 0.19 11.03 -7.30
CA ALA A 225 -0.88 11.04 -6.32
C ALA A 225 -0.52 11.85 -5.05
N ARG A 226 -1.57 12.31 -4.38
CA ARG A 226 -1.53 12.90 -3.04
C ARG A 226 -2.56 12.21 -2.14
N SER A 227 -2.40 12.30 -0.83
CA SER A 227 -3.30 11.70 0.15
C SER A 227 -3.19 12.39 1.51
N ASN A 228 -4.22 12.27 2.34
CA ASN A 228 -4.11 12.42 3.78
C ASN A 228 -3.76 11.06 4.43
N LEU A 229 -3.51 11.10 5.75
CA LEU A 229 -3.11 9.92 6.52
C LEU A 229 -4.20 8.83 6.52
N ARG A 230 -5.45 9.21 6.82
CA ARG A 230 -6.57 8.28 6.98
C ARG A 230 -7.00 7.63 5.67
N ASP A 231 -7.04 8.39 4.59
CA ASP A 231 -7.44 7.86 3.28
C ASP A 231 -6.44 6.82 2.77
N ALA A 232 -5.13 7.06 2.96
CA ALA A 232 -4.13 6.05 2.69
C ALA A 232 -4.30 4.82 3.61
N GLY A 233 -4.59 5.04 4.90
CA GLY A 233 -4.87 3.97 5.87
C GLY A 233 -6.06 3.08 5.44
N ARG A 234 -7.15 3.67 4.93
CA ARG A 234 -8.32 2.93 4.44
C ARG A 234 -7.98 1.99 3.28
N LEU A 235 -7.13 2.44 2.37
CA LEU A 235 -6.65 1.57 1.28
C LEU A 235 -5.77 0.43 1.82
N MET A 236 -4.86 0.72 2.76
CA MET A 236 -4.04 -0.32 3.40
C MET A 236 -4.90 -1.32 4.18
N HIS A 237 -5.95 -0.85 4.86
CA HIS A 237 -6.92 -1.70 5.55
C HIS A 237 -7.67 -2.63 4.57
N LEU A 238 -8.10 -2.15 3.40
CA LEU A 238 -8.68 -3.00 2.36
C LEU A 238 -7.72 -4.14 1.99
N LEU A 239 -6.44 -3.83 1.79
CA LEU A 239 -5.44 -4.81 1.37
C LEU A 239 -5.19 -5.85 2.47
N VAL A 240 -4.98 -5.44 3.74
CA VAL A 240 -4.74 -6.39 4.85
C VAL A 240 -5.95 -7.28 5.13
N ASN A 241 -7.15 -6.86 4.72
CA ASN A 241 -8.41 -7.60 4.81
C ASN A 241 -8.74 -8.42 3.56
N ASP A 242 -7.70 -8.80 2.79
CA ASP A 242 -7.87 -9.64 1.60
C ASP A 242 -8.89 -9.04 0.60
N GLY A 243 -8.93 -7.71 0.49
CA GLY A 243 -9.79 -6.97 -0.42
C GLY A 243 -11.24 -6.77 0.05
N ARG A 244 -11.52 -6.89 1.35
CA ARG A 244 -12.82 -6.57 1.96
C ARG A 244 -12.76 -5.25 2.74
N SER A 245 -13.82 -4.48 2.64
CA SER A 245 -14.12 -3.32 3.49
C SER A 245 -15.63 -3.17 3.61
N ASN A 246 -16.13 -2.81 4.79
CA ASN A 246 -17.57 -2.56 5.03
C ASN A 246 -18.49 -3.67 4.49
N ASN A 247 -18.19 -4.91 4.81
CA ASN A 247 -18.90 -6.09 4.30
C ASN A 247 -18.95 -6.22 2.76
N ARG A 248 -18.29 -5.33 2.03
CA ARG A 248 -18.13 -5.40 0.57
C ARG A 248 -16.78 -5.99 0.19
N ARG A 249 -16.75 -6.75 -0.88
CA ARG A 249 -15.51 -7.22 -1.50
C ARG A 249 -15.21 -6.36 -2.72
N LEU A 250 -14.11 -5.63 -2.66
CA LEU A 250 -13.65 -4.79 -3.77
C LEU A 250 -12.53 -5.48 -4.57
N LEU A 251 -11.81 -6.42 -3.95
CA LEU A 251 -10.78 -7.27 -4.55
C LEU A 251 -10.95 -8.69 -4.05
N SER A 252 -10.66 -9.69 -4.88
CA SER A 252 -10.60 -11.08 -4.42
C SER A 252 -9.33 -11.35 -3.60
N PRO A 253 -9.31 -12.33 -2.68
CA PRO A 253 -8.10 -12.71 -1.96
C PRO A 253 -6.97 -13.14 -2.91
N ALA A 254 -7.31 -13.84 -4.01
CA ALA A 254 -6.34 -14.27 -5.01
C ALA A 254 -5.67 -13.08 -5.71
N THR A 255 -6.43 -12.01 -5.93
CA THR A 255 -5.92 -10.77 -6.52
C THR A 255 -5.03 -10.00 -5.56
N VAL A 256 -5.43 -9.88 -4.29
CA VAL A 256 -4.60 -9.25 -3.25
C VAL A 256 -3.28 -10.02 -3.06
N ALA A 257 -3.31 -11.36 -3.11
CA ALA A 257 -2.12 -12.19 -3.00
C ALA A 257 -1.07 -11.91 -4.09
N ARG A 258 -1.46 -11.36 -5.24
CA ARG A 258 -0.50 -10.93 -6.29
C ARG A 258 0.44 -9.83 -5.84
N LEU A 259 0.07 -9.03 -4.84
CA LEU A 259 0.96 -8.02 -4.24
C LEU A 259 2.21 -8.63 -3.61
N THR A 260 2.15 -9.89 -3.17
CA THR A 260 3.27 -10.61 -2.53
C THR A 260 4.03 -11.54 -3.47
N VAL A 261 3.69 -11.53 -4.77
CA VAL A 261 4.40 -12.30 -5.79
C VAL A 261 5.60 -11.50 -6.28
N ASP A 262 6.80 -12.04 -6.10
CA ASP A 262 8.03 -11.42 -6.57
C ASP A 262 8.19 -11.60 -8.08
N ALA A 263 7.83 -10.57 -8.82
CA ALA A 263 7.95 -10.54 -10.28
C ALA A 263 9.37 -10.20 -10.77
N ALA A 264 10.27 -9.77 -9.86
CA ALA A 264 11.66 -9.48 -10.14
C ALA A 264 12.60 -10.66 -9.81
N ALA A 265 12.06 -11.76 -9.27
CA ALA A 265 12.84 -12.91 -8.82
C ALA A 265 13.79 -13.45 -9.90
N GLY A 266 15.08 -13.48 -9.60
CA GLY A 266 16.09 -14.03 -10.50
C GLY A 266 16.47 -13.13 -11.67
N LEU A 267 15.85 -11.96 -11.82
CA LEU A 267 16.19 -11.01 -12.87
C LEU A 267 17.42 -10.15 -12.48
N PRO A 268 18.27 -9.81 -13.44
CA PRO A 268 19.29 -8.78 -13.21
C PRO A 268 18.64 -7.43 -12.90
N VAL A 269 19.23 -6.69 -11.96
CA VAL A 269 18.80 -5.34 -11.58
C VAL A 269 19.62 -4.32 -12.36
N ALA A 270 18.97 -3.67 -13.32
CA ALA A 270 19.62 -2.67 -14.16
C ALA A 270 19.57 -1.27 -13.51
N SER A 271 18.46 -0.91 -12.86
CA SER A 271 18.32 0.34 -12.11
C SER A 271 17.39 0.17 -10.91
N ALA A 272 17.74 0.80 -9.80
CA ALA A 272 16.90 0.88 -8.59
C ALA A 272 17.10 2.24 -7.91
N PRO A 273 16.13 2.70 -7.09
CA PRO A 273 16.27 3.95 -6.36
C PRO A 273 17.47 3.94 -5.40
N PRO A 274 18.04 5.13 -5.08
CA PRO A 274 19.12 5.23 -4.10
C PRO A 274 18.74 4.58 -2.77
N GLY A 275 19.65 3.79 -2.21
CA GLY A 275 19.46 3.06 -0.95
C GLY A 275 18.83 1.67 -1.09
N VAL A 276 18.42 1.28 -2.29
CA VAL A 276 17.99 -0.09 -2.60
C VAL A 276 19.18 -0.89 -3.14
N THR A 277 19.47 -2.03 -2.53
CA THR A 277 20.57 -2.91 -2.94
C THR A 277 20.03 -4.24 -3.49
N PRO A 278 20.60 -4.74 -4.60
CA PRO A 278 20.24 -6.07 -5.11
C PRO A 278 20.53 -7.21 -4.09
N PRO A 279 19.79 -8.32 -4.15
CA PRO A 279 18.65 -8.56 -5.04
C PRO A 279 17.42 -7.77 -4.63
N VAL A 280 16.67 -7.26 -5.59
CA VAL A 280 15.37 -6.62 -5.35
C VAL A 280 14.25 -7.65 -5.33
N MET A 281 13.19 -7.36 -4.57
CA MET A 281 11.94 -8.10 -4.57
C MET A 281 10.82 -7.10 -4.85
N TYR A 282 10.08 -7.30 -5.93
CA TYR A 282 9.07 -6.35 -6.36
C TYR A 282 7.84 -7.04 -6.94
N GLY A 283 6.66 -6.64 -6.47
CA GLY A 283 5.36 -7.10 -6.96
C GLY A 283 4.67 -6.08 -7.87
N VAL A 284 3.36 -6.02 -7.80
CA VAL A 284 2.54 -5.06 -8.57
C VAL A 284 2.51 -3.72 -7.86
N GLY A 285 3.40 -2.81 -8.25
CA GLY A 285 3.49 -1.46 -7.68
C GLY A 285 4.06 -1.41 -6.25
N SER A 286 4.65 -2.49 -5.75
CA SER A 286 5.10 -2.60 -4.38
C SER A 286 6.42 -3.33 -4.21
N TRP A 287 7.25 -2.83 -3.28
CA TRP A 287 8.41 -3.53 -2.75
C TRP A 287 7.96 -4.62 -1.78
N LEU A 288 8.70 -5.75 -1.76
CA LEU A 288 8.43 -6.92 -0.92
C LEU A 288 9.53 -7.10 0.14
N ASP A 289 10.21 -6.04 0.50
CA ASP A 289 11.30 -6.05 1.47
C ASP A 289 10.98 -5.21 2.71
N GLY A 290 11.76 -5.41 3.76
CA GLY A 290 11.63 -4.65 5.00
C GLY A 290 12.33 -3.28 4.98
N LEU A 291 12.31 -2.51 3.86
CA LEU A 291 13.02 -1.24 3.68
C LEU A 291 14.54 -1.40 3.52
N GLY A 292 14.95 -1.94 2.38
CA GLY A 292 16.35 -1.96 1.92
C GLY A 292 17.06 -3.29 2.12
N GLY A 293 16.83 -4.20 1.23
CA GLY A 293 17.71 -5.23 0.71
C GLY A 293 18.05 -6.44 1.58
N ASN A 294 18.13 -6.34 2.88
CA ASN A 294 18.63 -7.43 3.71
C ASN A 294 17.58 -8.09 4.63
N LEU A 295 16.40 -7.50 4.75
CA LEU A 295 15.28 -8.06 5.53
C LEU A 295 14.23 -8.58 4.56
N ARG A 296 14.38 -9.81 4.10
CA ARG A 296 13.34 -10.50 3.35
C ARG A 296 12.10 -10.64 4.22
N ARG A 297 11.06 -9.92 3.87
CA ARG A 297 9.72 -10.05 4.46
C ARG A 297 8.74 -10.39 3.35
N PRO A 298 8.65 -11.64 2.91
CA PRO A 298 7.89 -12.01 1.70
C PRO A 298 6.39 -11.69 1.76
N GLN A 299 5.88 -11.40 2.95
CA GLN A 299 4.49 -10.99 3.16
C GLN A 299 4.36 -9.51 3.58
N PHE A 300 5.43 -8.74 3.48
CA PHE A 300 5.43 -7.31 3.76
C PHE A 300 5.52 -6.55 2.44
N VAL A 301 4.55 -5.70 2.18
CA VAL A 301 4.52 -4.84 0.99
C VAL A 301 4.53 -3.39 1.38
N HIS A 302 5.22 -2.57 0.59
CA HIS A 302 5.24 -1.13 0.78
C HIS A 302 5.54 -0.39 -0.52
N SER A 303 5.30 0.92 -0.51
CA SER A 303 5.72 1.78 -1.62
C SER A 303 6.23 3.12 -1.07
N LEU A 304 7.49 3.14 -0.60
CA LEU A 304 8.10 4.35 -0.05
C LEU A 304 8.23 5.44 -1.13
N GLY A 305 7.64 6.59 -0.87
CA GLY A 305 7.71 7.77 -1.72
C GLY A 305 9.01 8.55 -1.54
N ALA A 306 9.45 9.22 -2.61
CA ALA A 306 10.68 10.03 -2.60
C ALA A 306 10.64 11.20 -1.59
N PHE A 307 9.46 11.58 -1.11
CA PHE A 307 9.27 12.63 -0.11
C PHE A 307 9.09 12.09 1.32
N GLY A 308 9.24 10.75 1.51
CA GLY A 308 9.17 10.09 2.80
C GLY A 308 7.78 9.54 3.19
N PHE A 309 6.80 9.61 2.31
CA PHE A 309 5.49 8.97 2.54
C PHE A 309 5.64 7.45 2.43
N PHE A 310 5.19 6.71 3.46
CA PHE A 310 5.42 5.27 3.57
C PHE A 310 4.13 4.50 3.92
N PRO A 311 3.36 4.06 2.91
CA PRO A 311 2.26 3.13 3.09
C PRO A 311 2.80 1.70 3.10
N TRP A 312 2.32 0.87 4.04
CA TRP A 312 2.78 -0.51 4.18
C TRP A 312 1.68 -1.45 4.68
N VAL A 313 1.81 -2.72 4.32
CA VAL A 313 0.96 -3.83 4.79
C VAL A 313 1.85 -5.02 5.14
N ASP A 314 1.70 -5.58 6.34
CA ASP A 314 2.28 -6.84 6.78
C ASP A 314 1.18 -7.91 6.80
N PHE A 315 1.06 -8.66 5.75
CA PHE A 315 0.07 -9.74 5.64
C PHE A 315 0.36 -10.87 6.62
N GLY A 316 1.64 -11.11 6.95
CA GLY A 316 2.04 -12.15 7.90
C GLY A 316 1.57 -11.86 9.32
N ARG A 317 1.63 -10.60 9.74
CA ARG A 317 1.16 -10.12 11.05
C ARG A 317 -0.24 -9.55 11.01
N ARG A 318 -0.82 -9.39 9.83
CA ARG A 318 -2.14 -8.77 9.62
C ARG A 318 -2.20 -7.32 10.11
N LEU A 319 -1.10 -6.61 9.89
CA LEU A 319 -0.94 -5.20 10.27
C LEU A 319 -0.84 -4.33 9.02
N PHE A 320 -1.19 -3.08 9.17
CA PHE A 320 -0.95 -2.07 8.17
C PHE A 320 -0.60 -0.73 8.82
N GLY A 321 -0.04 0.16 8.04
CA GLY A 321 0.19 1.51 8.52
C GLY A 321 0.61 2.47 7.44
N VAL A 322 0.70 3.73 7.87
CA VAL A 322 1.17 4.84 7.07
C VAL A 322 2.05 5.73 7.95
N PHE A 323 3.29 5.98 7.52
CA PHE A 323 4.12 7.05 8.07
C PHE A 323 4.15 8.18 7.06
N MET A 324 3.68 9.34 7.46
CA MET A 324 3.42 10.47 6.57
C MET A 324 4.33 11.64 6.91
N VAL A 325 5.26 11.93 6.03
CA VAL A 325 6.03 13.18 6.00
C VAL A 325 6.08 13.72 4.57
N ARG A 326 6.45 15.01 4.42
CA ARG A 326 6.80 15.61 3.15
C ARG A 326 8.15 16.30 3.30
N GLY A 327 9.20 15.59 2.92
CA GLY A 327 10.55 16.13 2.81
C GLY A 327 10.92 16.53 1.39
N SER A 328 12.16 16.90 1.19
CA SER A 328 12.77 17.12 -0.12
C SER A 328 13.25 15.81 -0.75
N GLY A 329 13.63 15.84 -2.02
CA GLY A 329 14.31 14.69 -2.66
C GLY A 329 15.56 14.28 -1.86
N GLY A 330 15.73 12.95 -1.67
CA GLY A 330 16.84 12.42 -0.86
C GLY A 330 16.53 12.21 0.62
N ILE A 331 15.35 12.64 1.12
CA ILE A 331 14.92 12.45 2.53
C ILE A 331 14.98 10.98 2.96
N ASN A 332 14.90 10.04 2.03
CA ASN A 332 14.87 8.61 2.32
C ASN A 332 16.16 8.08 2.96
N ALA A 333 17.28 8.80 2.82
CA ALA A 333 18.50 8.50 3.57
C ALA A 333 18.27 8.60 5.11
N GLN A 334 17.33 9.44 5.54
CA GLN A 334 16.97 9.64 6.95
C GLN A 334 15.72 8.84 7.34
N THR A 335 14.71 8.78 6.46
CA THR A 335 13.44 8.10 6.79
C THR A 335 13.58 6.59 6.84
N ILE A 336 14.37 5.97 5.97
CA ILE A 336 14.53 4.50 5.93
C ILE A 336 15.03 3.94 7.27
N PRO A 337 16.14 4.42 7.85
CA PRO A 337 16.59 3.95 9.17
C PRO A 337 15.53 4.18 10.26
N ALA A 338 14.93 5.37 10.27
CA ALA A 338 13.91 5.71 11.26
C ALA A 338 12.67 4.80 11.15
N TYR A 339 12.19 4.54 9.96
CA TYR A 339 11.03 3.69 9.74
C TYR A 339 11.29 2.21 10.10
N ARG A 340 12.52 1.72 9.91
CA ARG A 340 12.91 0.39 10.43
C ARG A 340 12.84 0.32 11.94
N ASP A 341 13.40 1.34 12.62
CA ASP A 341 13.35 1.42 14.09
C ASP A 341 11.90 1.48 14.58
N MET A 342 11.05 2.28 13.92
CA MET A 342 9.62 2.41 14.24
C MET A 342 8.85 1.09 14.03
N LEU A 343 9.08 0.39 12.92
CA LEU A 343 8.47 -0.92 12.68
C LEU A 343 8.87 -1.93 13.75
N THR A 344 10.13 -1.95 14.13
CA THR A 344 10.64 -2.81 15.23
C THR A 344 9.99 -2.47 16.56
N ALA A 345 9.82 -1.18 16.87
CA ALA A 345 9.17 -0.73 18.10
C ALA A 345 7.68 -1.13 18.14
N ILE A 346 6.96 -0.96 17.01
CA ILE A 346 5.57 -1.37 16.87
C ILE A 346 5.44 -2.88 17.08
N GLU A 347 6.27 -3.67 16.42
CA GLU A 347 6.26 -5.14 16.54
C GLU A 347 6.56 -5.60 17.97
N THR A 348 7.47 -4.92 18.66
CA THR A 348 7.84 -5.22 20.05
C THR A 348 6.68 -4.96 21.00
N GLU A 349 5.99 -3.83 20.83
CA GLU A 349 4.84 -3.49 21.66
C GLU A 349 3.68 -4.46 21.45
N LEU A 350 3.37 -4.80 20.20
CA LEU A 350 2.31 -5.76 19.86
C LEU A 350 2.63 -7.20 20.32
N ALA A 351 3.90 -7.59 20.40
CA ALA A 351 4.30 -8.88 20.95
C ALA A 351 4.08 -8.97 22.47
N GLY A 352 3.97 -7.85 23.16
CA GLY A 352 3.73 -7.75 24.60
C GLY A 352 2.29 -7.95 25.05
N GLY A 353 1.33 -7.96 24.12
CA GLY A 353 -0.09 -8.11 24.45
C GLY A 353 -1.04 -7.67 23.33
N SER A 354 -2.34 -7.70 23.61
CA SER A 354 -3.38 -7.18 22.70
C SER A 354 -3.59 -5.68 22.94
N CYS A 355 -3.76 -4.94 21.85
CA CYS A 355 -4.12 -3.53 21.87
C CYS A 355 -5.63 -3.36 21.69
N ASP A 356 -6.20 -2.35 22.37
CA ASP A 356 -7.56 -1.89 22.06
C ASP A 356 -7.55 -1.05 20.78
N TRP A 357 -8.61 -1.17 19.98
CA TRP A 357 -8.80 -0.30 18.82
C TRP A 357 -9.29 1.08 19.26
N ILE A 358 -8.70 2.13 18.68
CA ILE A 358 -9.23 3.51 18.85
C ILE A 358 -10.49 3.67 18.02
N GLU A 359 -10.57 2.95 16.89
CA GLU A 359 -11.65 3.05 15.93
C GLU A 359 -11.75 1.76 15.11
N ARG A 360 -12.95 1.18 14.97
CA ARG A 360 -13.20 0.08 14.04
C ARG A 360 -13.60 0.64 12.69
N PHE A 361 -12.89 0.31 11.65
CA PHE A 361 -13.24 0.80 10.32
C PHE A 361 -14.57 0.24 9.80
N ASP A 362 -15.02 -0.91 10.30
CA ASP A 362 -16.31 -1.49 9.93
C ASP A 362 -17.51 -0.79 10.60
N GLU A 363 -17.31 -0.01 11.65
CA GLU A 363 -18.36 0.71 12.39
C GLU A 363 -18.59 2.14 11.87
N ILE A 364 -17.60 2.76 11.21
CA ILE A 364 -17.66 4.15 10.73
C ILE A 364 -18.64 4.34 9.56
N PHE A 365 -18.96 3.27 8.86
CA PHE A 365 -19.67 3.34 7.58
C PHE A 365 -21.13 2.91 7.64
N VAL A 366 -21.66 2.57 8.81
CA VAL A 366 -23.07 2.20 8.95
C VAL A 366 -23.97 3.43 9.05
N ASP A 367 -23.47 4.54 9.60
CA ASP A 367 -24.26 5.73 9.86
C ASP A 367 -24.36 6.72 8.68
N ASP A 368 -23.41 6.67 7.71
CA ASP A 368 -23.39 7.64 6.58
C ASP A 368 -24.18 7.17 5.33
N VAL A 369 -24.70 5.94 5.30
CA VAL A 369 -25.41 5.40 4.12
C VAL A 369 -26.94 5.54 4.24
N GLU A 370 -27.48 5.86 5.42
CA GLU A 370 -28.94 6.08 5.58
C GLU A 370 -29.42 7.50 5.28
N THR A 371 -28.55 8.42 4.82
CA THR A 371 -28.91 9.82 4.53
C THR A 371 -28.52 10.32 3.13
N LEU A 372 -28.51 9.47 2.12
CA LEU A 372 -28.46 9.90 0.71
C LEU A 372 -29.55 9.24 -0.13
#